data_7a2e8e92238d7e913565164fee65408f
#
_entry.id   7a2e8e92238d7e913565164fee65408f
#
_cell.length_a   1.000
_cell.length_b   1.000
_cell.length_c   1.000
_cell.angle_alpha   90.00
_cell.angle_beta   90.00
_cell.angle_gamma   90.00
#
_symmetry.space_group_name_H-M   'P 1'
#
loop_
_entity.id
_entity.type
_entity.pdbx_description
1 polymer ?
#
loop_
_entity_poly.entity_id
_entity_poly.type
_entity_poly.pdbx_seq_one_letter_code
_entity_poly.pdbx_strand_id
1 'polypeptide(L)'
;MVVEGVLNPGAFQFEGKTWLVLRIAERPAQGAERVSFPVLNASDQVQIMEFKWDDPDLDLSDPRYVRYKDMTYLSTMSHLRLMCSEDGIHFHEPEDRPSIIHGKGNLETFGIEDCRVTCMEEDYYLTFTEVSRNGVGVGLMHTRDWIRLEHEGMIFPPHNKDCALFPERINGKYYSLHRPSGVDLGGNFIWISESNDLKYWGRHQCIMHTRPDKWDSARIGAGGSPIRTEEGWLEIYHGADHNHRYCLGAVLFDLEDPSRVIARSDDPIMEPEMDYEKNGFFGNVVFTNGHVVHGDKLTLYYGASDELVCAATFSMDAILDTLKKTYCRPD
;
A
#
# COMPACT_ATOMS: atom_id res chain seq x y z
N MET A 1 -18.47 -15.60 1.73
CA MET A 1 -17.16 -15.21 1.15
C MET A 1 -16.09 -16.12 1.77
N VAL A 2 -15.02 -16.42 1.05
CA VAL A 2 -13.85 -17.18 1.51
C VAL A 2 -12.66 -16.24 1.47
N VAL A 3 -11.86 -16.19 2.53
CA VAL A 3 -10.64 -15.41 2.57
C VAL A 3 -9.59 -16.09 1.68
N GLU A 4 -9.09 -15.37 0.70
CA GLU A 4 -8.03 -15.82 -0.21
C GLU A 4 -6.65 -15.35 0.21
N GLY A 5 -6.57 -14.18 0.88
CA GLY A 5 -5.32 -13.63 1.35
C GLY A 5 -5.52 -12.60 2.46
N VAL A 6 -4.51 -12.54 3.34
CA VAL A 6 -4.36 -11.51 4.37
C VAL A 6 -2.99 -10.87 4.14
N LEU A 7 -2.96 -9.62 3.70
CA LEU A 7 -1.74 -9.04 3.11
C LEU A 7 -1.60 -7.54 3.37
N ASN A 8 -0.41 -7.02 3.07
CA ASN A 8 -0.06 -5.61 2.94
C ASN A 8 -0.54 -4.72 4.10
N PRO A 9 -0.10 -4.98 5.33
CA PRO A 9 -0.57 -4.25 6.50
C PRO A 9 -0.03 -2.81 6.56
N GLY A 10 -0.91 -1.84 6.78
CA GLY A 10 -0.53 -0.59 7.42
C GLY A 10 -0.24 -0.86 8.90
N ALA A 11 0.78 -0.21 9.47
CA ALA A 11 1.16 -0.42 10.87
C ALA A 11 1.33 0.92 11.59
N PHE A 12 0.92 0.98 12.84
CA PHE A 12 1.00 2.20 13.65
C PHE A 12 0.97 1.88 15.15
N GLN A 13 1.20 2.89 15.97
CA GLN A 13 1.05 2.81 17.41
C GLN A 13 -0.14 3.62 17.89
N PHE A 14 -0.96 3.03 18.75
CA PHE A 14 -2.09 3.68 19.37
C PHE A 14 -2.36 3.07 20.75
N GLU A 15 -2.60 3.90 21.76
CA GLU A 15 -2.86 3.49 23.16
C GLU A 15 -1.81 2.50 23.72
N GLY A 16 -0.53 2.70 23.37
CA GLY A 16 0.59 1.88 23.85
C GLY A 16 0.68 0.49 23.23
N LYS A 17 -0.14 0.18 22.24
CA LYS A 17 -0.16 -1.09 21.51
C LYS A 17 0.31 -0.89 20.09
N THR A 18 0.75 -1.97 19.44
CA THR A 18 0.95 -2.04 17.99
C THR A 18 -0.35 -2.42 17.30
N TRP A 19 -0.70 -1.67 16.26
CA TRP A 19 -1.91 -1.89 15.47
C TRP A 19 -1.57 -2.13 14.01
N LEU A 20 -2.36 -3.00 13.37
CA LEU A 20 -2.29 -3.25 11.94
C LEU A 20 -3.64 -2.97 11.28
N VAL A 21 -3.59 -2.38 10.10
CA VAL A 21 -4.73 -2.34 9.17
C VAL A 21 -4.42 -3.29 8.02
N LEU A 22 -4.96 -4.49 8.13
CA LEU A 22 -4.74 -5.58 7.17
C LEU A 22 -5.62 -5.39 5.93
N ARG A 23 -5.12 -5.71 4.75
CA ARG A 23 -5.96 -5.98 3.59
C ARG A 23 -6.43 -7.42 3.63
N ILE A 24 -7.74 -7.64 3.60
CA ILE A 24 -8.37 -8.95 3.51
C ILE A 24 -8.99 -9.08 2.13
N ALA A 25 -8.48 -9.99 1.33
CA ALA A 25 -9.04 -10.31 0.01
C ALA A 25 -9.98 -11.52 0.11
N GLU A 26 -11.20 -11.34 -0.34
CA GLU A 26 -12.23 -12.40 -0.27
C GLU A 26 -12.89 -12.61 -1.63
N ARG A 27 -13.32 -13.84 -1.88
CA ARG A 27 -14.18 -14.18 -3.02
C ARG A 27 -15.31 -15.14 -2.62
N PRO A 28 -16.39 -15.24 -3.43
CA PRO A 28 -17.39 -16.28 -3.25
C PRO A 28 -16.81 -17.67 -3.52
N ALA A 29 -17.36 -18.69 -2.85
CA ALA A 29 -17.09 -20.07 -3.24
C ALA A 29 -17.48 -20.28 -4.72
N GLN A 30 -16.60 -20.90 -5.50
CA GLN A 30 -16.82 -21.13 -6.91
C GLN A 30 -17.71 -22.35 -7.16
N GLY A 31 -18.64 -22.21 -8.10
CA GLY A 31 -19.48 -23.32 -8.56
C GLY A 31 -18.86 -24.09 -9.72
N ALA A 32 -19.43 -25.27 -10.02
CA ALA A 32 -18.95 -26.12 -11.11
C ALA A 32 -19.24 -25.56 -12.52
N GLU A 33 -20.28 -24.73 -12.66
CA GLU A 33 -20.76 -24.23 -13.96
C GLU A 33 -20.59 -22.71 -14.14
N ARG A 34 -20.27 -21.99 -13.08
CA ARG A 34 -20.24 -20.52 -13.06
C ARG A 34 -19.02 -20.00 -12.31
N VAL A 35 -18.42 -18.95 -12.85
CA VAL A 35 -17.51 -18.09 -12.11
C VAL A 35 -18.33 -17.09 -11.29
N SER A 36 -18.02 -16.94 -10.01
CA SER A 36 -18.67 -16.02 -9.10
C SER A 36 -17.67 -15.01 -8.57
N PHE A 37 -18.02 -13.73 -8.52
CA PHE A 37 -17.18 -12.66 -8.03
C PHE A 37 -17.99 -11.56 -7.35
N PRO A 38 -17.42 -10.80 -6.41
CA PRO A 38 -18.14 -9.80 -5.63
C PRO A 38 -18.04 -8.42 -6.26
N VAL A 39 -19.11 -7.62 -6.10
CA VAL A 39 -19.14 -6.18 -6.38
C VAL A 39 -19.95 -5.46 -5.31
N LEU A 40 -19.71 -4.19 -5.04
CA LEU A 40 -20.62 -3.38 -4.25
C LEU A 40 -21.74 -2.85 -5.13
N ASN A 41 -22.97 -2.96 -4.65
CA ASN A 41 -24.13 -2.35 -5.29
C ASN A 41 -24.30 -0.88 -4.86
N ALA A 42 -25.31 -0.20 -5.40
CA ALA A 42 -25.59 1.21 -5.11
C ALA A 42 -25.98 1.50 -3.64
N SER A 43 -26.18 0.49 -2.82
CA SER A 43 -26.48 0.59 -1.38
C SER A 43 -25.29 0.15 -0.52
N ASP A 44 -24.08 0.10 -1.08
CA ASP A 44 -22.84 -0.35 -0.45
C ASP A 44 -22.90 -1.76 0.13
N GLN A 45 -23.74 -2.63 -0.47
CA GLN A 45 -23.86 -4.03 -0.09
C GLN A 45 -23.14 -4.91 -1.09
N VAL A 46 -22.48 -5.95 -0.60
CA VAL A 46 -21.83 -6.95 -1.46
C VAL A 46 -22.90 -7.73 -2.24
N GLN A 47 -22.79 -7.67 -3.54
CA GLN A 47 -23.58 -8.44 -4.51
C GLN A 47 -22.67 -9.43 -5.21
N ILE A 48 -23.10 -10.69 -5.31
CA ILE A 48 -22.38 -11.72 -6.06
C ILE A 48 -22.87 -11.68 -7.51
N MET A 49 -21.92 -11.49 -8.41
CA MET A 49 -22.12 -11.60 -9.86
C MET A 49 -21.69 -12.97 -10.32
N GLU A 50 -22.38 -13.52 -11.34
CA GLU A 50 -22.09 -14.85 -11.86
C GLU A 50 -22.16 -14.87 -13.39
N PHE A 51 -21.16 -15.50 -14.02
CA PHE A 51 -21.16 -15.80 -15.44
C PHE A 51 -20.93 -17.30 -15.66
N LYS A 52 -21.47 -17.86 -16.74
CA LYS A 52 -21.19 -19.27 -17.08
C LYS A 52 -19.75 -19.44 -17.54
N TRP A 53 -19.10 -20.53 -17.14
CA TRP A 53 -17.72 -20.83 -17.54
C TRP A 53 -17.52 -20.97 -19.05
N ASP A 54 -18.57 -21.41 -19.78
CA ASP A 54 -18.57 -21.61 -21.23
C ASP A 54 -19.06 -20.39 -22.02
N ASP A 55 -19.27 -19.25 -21.36
CA ASP A 55 -19.68 -18.02 -22.07
C ASP A 55 -18.55 -17.52 -22.96
N PRO A 56 -18.77 -17.35 -24.28
CA PRO A 56 -17.72 -16.97 -25.23
C PRO A 56 -17.18 -15.55 -25.01
N ASP A 57 -17.89 -14.71 -24.29
CA ASP A 57 -17.48 -13.33 -23.98
C ASP A 57 -16.68 -13.25 -22.67
N LEU A 58 -16.47 -14.39 -21.98
CA LEU A 58 -15.77 -14.45 -20.70
C LEU A 58 -14.27 -14.72 -20.90
N ASP A 59 -13.40 -13.87 -20.33
CA ASP A 59 -11.95 -14.05 -20.28
C ASP A 59 -11.47 -14.11 -18.81
N LEU A 60 -10.87 -15.23 -18.45
CA LEU A 60 -10.31 -15.54 -17.13
C LEU A 60 -8.82 -15.88 -17.22
N SER A 61 -8.12 -15.42 -18.24
CA SER A 61 -6.70 -15.69 -18.47
C SER A 61 -5.78 -15.15 -17.38
N ASP A 62 -6.19 -14.08 -16.70
CA ASP A 62 -5.51 -13.53 -15.52
C ASP A 62 -6.37 -13.82 -14.27
N PRO A 63 -5.86 -14.55 -13.28
CA PRO A 63 -6.63 -14.95 -12.10
C PRO A 63 -7.14 -13.78 -11.24
N ARG A 64 -6.58 -12.59 -11.40
CA ARG A 64 -6.99 -11.38 -10.68
C ARG A 64 -8.24 -10.73 -11.25
N TYR A 65 -8.58 -11.02 -12.52
CA TYR A 65 -9.64 -10.35 -13.26
C TYR A 65 -10.69 -11.31 -13.77
N VAL A 66 -11.92 -10.82 -13.82
CA VAL A 66 -13.03 -11.41 -14.58
C VAL A 66 -13.38 -10.40 -15.67
N ARG A 67 -13.00 -10.67 -16.91
CA ARG A 67 -13.35 -9.81 -18.04
C ARG A 67 -14.55 -10.39 -18.75
N TYR A 68 -15.55 -9.56 -18.94
CA TYR A 68 -16.77 -9.93 -19.64
C TYR A 68 -17.21 -8.81 -20.57
N LYS A 69 -17.18 -9.05 -21.88
CA LYS A 69 -17.38 -8.02 -22.92
C LYS A 69 -16.41 -6.85 -22.69
N ASP A 70 -16.94 -5.63 -22.61
CA ASP A 70 -16.16 -4.40 -22.41
C ASP A 70 -15.91 -4.09 -20.92
N MET A 71 -16.27 -5.00 -20.01
CA MET A 71 -16.15 -4.77 -18.57
C MET A 71 -15.07 -5.66 -17.94
N THR A 72 -14.27 -5.06 -17.09
CA THR A 72 -13.30 -5.77 -16.26
C THR A 72 -13.72 -5.63 -14.78
N TYR A 73 -13.77 -6.76 -14.09
CA TYR A 73 -14.05 -6.87 -12.66
C TYR A 73 -12.85 -7.50 -11.97
N LEU A 74 -12.74 -7.32 -10.65
CA LEU A 74 -11.81 -8.10 -9.84
C LEU A 74 -12.42 -9.46 -9.50
N SER A 75 -11.61 -10.52 -9.46
CA SER A 75 -12.03 -11.85 -9.01
C SER A 75 -12.27 -11.92 -7.51
N THR A 76 -11.65 -11.01 -6.75
CA THR A 76 -11.79 -10.84 -5.30
C THR A 76 -12.24 -9.43 -4.98
N MET A 77 -12.75 -9.21 -3.77
CA MET A 77 -12.99 -7.90 -3.18
C MET A 77 -12.17 -7.78 -1.91
N SER A 78 -11.48 -6.67 -1.77
CA SER A 78 -10.73 -6.39 -0.55
C SER A 78 -11.49 -5.44 0.37
N HIS A 79 -11.36 -5.68 1.68
CA HIS A 79 -11.70 -4.75 2.73
C HIS A 79 -10.53 -4.61 3.70
N LEU A 80 -10.58 -3.63 4.59
CA LEU A 80 -9.54 -3.45 5.60
C LEU A 80 -10.01 -4.01 6.95
N ARG A 81 -9.06 -4.60 7.70
CA ARG A 81 -9.33 -5.16 9.03
C ARG A 81 -8.32 -4.64 10.04
N LEU A 82 -8.84 -4.08 11.13
CA LEU A 82 -8.06 -3.56 12.24
C LEU A 82 -7.73 -4.67 13.22
N MET A 83 -6.46 -4.78 13.59
CA MET A 83 -5.95 -5.73 14.58
C MET A 83 -5.04 -5.00 15.57
N CYS A 84 -4.96 -5.47 16.81
CA CYS A 84 -4.08 -4.90 17.83
C CYS A 84 -3.26 -5.97 18.55
N SER A 85 -2.13 -5.54 19.12
CA SER A 85 -1.19 -6.41 19.82
C SER A 85 -0.43 -5.63 20.90
N GLU A 86 -0.25 -6.24 22.07
CA GLU A 86 0.58 -5.74 23.16
C GLU A 86 2.08 -5.99 22.93
N ASP A 87 2.42 -7.07 22.22
CA ASP A 87 3.82 -7.50 22.02
C ASP A 87 4.34 -7.28 20.59
N GLY A 88 3.47 -6.85 19.66
CA GLY A 88 3.79 -6.66 18.24
C GLY A 88 3.93 -7.96 17.43
N ILE A 89 3.54 -9.11 18.02
CA ILE A 89 3.64 -10.44 17.41
C ILE A 89 2.30 -11.14 17.38
N HIS A 90 1.57 -11.16 18.50
CA HIS A 90 0.28 -11.81 18.63
C HIS A 90 -0.84 -10.79 18.47
N PHE A 91 -1.51 -10.82 17.33
CA PHE A 91 -2.56 -9.88 16.97
C PHE A 91 -3.95 -10.48 17.14
N HIS A 92 -4.89 -9.65 17.61
CA HIS A 92 -6.30 -9.99 17.75
C HIS A 92 -7.18 -8.81 17.33
N GLU A 93 -8.43 -9.07 17.02
CA GLU A 93 -9.40 -8.00 16.76
C GLU A 93 -9.69 -7.21 18.04
N PRO A 94 -9.82 -5.87 17.97
CA PRO A 94 -10.20 -5.06 19.13
C PRO A 94 -11.64 -5.40 19.56
N GLU A 95 -11.88 -5.48 20.88
CA GLU A 95 -13.21 -5.76 21.44
C GLU A 95 -14.08 -4.51 21.60
N ASP A 96 -13.47 -3.33 21.68
CA ASP A 96 -14.09 -2.06 22.05
C ASP A 96 -14.38 -1.12 20.87
N ARG A 97 -14.01 -1.53 19.64
CA ARG A 97 -14.18 -0.72 18.43
C ARG A 97 -14.39 -1.56 17.18
N PRO A 98 -14.96 -0.99 16.10
CA PRO A 98 -15.14 -1.71 14.84
C PRO A 98 -13.79 -2.19 14.27
N SER A 99 -13.73 -3.47 13.86
CA SER A 99 -12.52 -4.04 13.25
C SER A 99 -12.55 -4.02 11.72
N ILE A 100 -13.73 -3.90 11.10
CA ILE A 100 -13.88 -4.01 9.65
C ILE A 100 -14.20 -2.66 9.04
N ILE A 101 -13.46 -2.30 7.99
CA ILE A 101 -13.65 -1.09 7.19
C ILE A 101 -13.91 -1.54 5.75
N HIS A 102 -15.14 -1.34 5.29
CA HIS A 102 -15.57 -1.68 3.92
C HIS A 102 -15.46 -0.47 3.00
N GLY A 103 -15.31 -0.74 1.71
CA GLY A 103 -15.48 0.26 0.66
C GLY A 103 -16.90 0.81 0.60
N LYS A 104 -17.06 2.02 0.06
CA LYS A 104 -18.34 2.74 -0.06
C LYS A 104 -18.43 3.51 -1.38
N GLY A 105 -19.65 3.65 -1.88
CA GLY A 105 -19.93 4.48 -3.04
C GLY A 105 -19.36 3.95 -4.36
N ASN A 106 -19.41 4.79 -5.36
CA ASN A 106 -19.14 4.39 -6.75
C ASN A 106 -17.64 4.35 -7.12
N LEU A 107 -16.75 4.82 -6.26
CA LEU A 107 -15.30 4.79 -6.47
C LEU A 107 -14.63 3.57 -5.84
N GLU A 108 -15.35 2.82 -4.99
CA GLU A 108 -14.85 1.67 -4.23
C GLU A 108 -15.65 0.38 -4.53
N THR A 109 -16.30 0.31 -5.70
CA THR A 109 -17.22 -0.78 -6.06
C THR A 109 -16.58 -2.16 -6.13
N PHE A 110 -15.26 -2.24 -6.23
CA PHE A 110 -14.46 -3.48 -6.18
C PHE A 110 -13.65 -3.61 -4.89
N GLY A 111 -13.96 -2.76 -3.87
CA GLY A 111 -13.31 -2.76 -2.57
C GLY A 111 -12.23 -1.70 -2.41
N ILE A 112 -11.55 -1.78 -1.28
CA ILE A 112 -10.44 -0.90 -0.87
C ILE A 112 -9.22 -1.73 -0.48
N GLU A 113 -8.02 -1.22 -0.81
CA GLU A 113 -6.79 -1.99 -0.72
C GLU A 113 -5.64 -1.19 -0.09
N ASP A 114 -4.64 -1.90 0.43
CA ASP A 114 -3.28 -1.42 0.69
C ASP A 114 -3.21 -0.11 1.48
N CYS A 115 -3.79 -0.11 2.69
CA CYS A 115 -3.84 1.05 3.56
C CYS A 115 -2.47 1.40 4.14
N ARG A 116 -2.13 2.71 4.13
CA ARG A 116 -1.03 3.30 4.89
C ARG A 116 -1.62 4.18 5.98
N VAL A 117 -1.04 4.11 7.17
CA VAL A 117 -1.49 4.90 8.32
C VAL A 117 -0.38 5.89 8.69
N THR A 118 -0.73 7.16 8.72
CA THR A 118 0.17 8.24 9.13
C THR A 118 -0.42 8.95 10.34
N CYS A 119 0.32 8.98 11.44
CA CYS A 119 -0.04 9.74 12.63
C CYS A 119 0.51 11.17 12.50
N MET A 120 -0.35 12.18 12.60
CA MET A 120 0.01 13.59 12.62
C MET A 120 -0.64 14.22 13.85
N GLU A 121 0.17 14.65 14.83
CA GLU A 121 -0.30 15.12 16.13
C GLU A 121 -1.15 14.04 16.84
N GLU A 122 -2.47 14.23 16.94
CA GLU A 122 -3.40 13.28 17.56
C GLU A 122 -4.33 12.62 16.50
N ASP A 123 -4.18 12.96 15.23
CA ASP A 123 -5.00 12.46 14.13
C ASP A 123 -4.27 11.34 13.37
N TYR A 124 -5.01 10.31 12.99
CA TYR A 124 -4.55 9.22 12.14
C TYR A 124 -5.19 9.36 10.76
N TYR A 125 -4.35 9.49 9.75
CA TYR A 125 -4.76 9.59 8.36
C TYR A 125 -4.48 8.26 7.66
N LEU A 126 -5.50 7.74 7.00
CA LEU A 126 -5.44 6.49 6.25
C LEU A 126 -5.51 6.84 4.76
N THR A 127 -4.42 6.62 4.04
CA THR A 127 -4.45 6.59 2.58
C THR A 127 -4.60 5.15 2.11
N PHE A 128 -5.49 4.91 1.18
CA PHE A 128 -5.79 3.57 0.68
C PHE A 128 -6.11 3.60 -0.81
N THR A 129 -6.00 2.46 -1.45
CA THR A 129 -6.35 2.31 -2.86
C THR A 129 -7.84 2.08 -3.00
N GLU A 130 -8.54 2.98 -3.70
CA GLU A 130 -9.93 2.83 -4.13
C GLU A 130 -9.98 2.11 -5.47
N VAL A 131 -10.76 1.03 -5.56
CA VAL A 131 -10.85 0.23 -6.78
C VAL A 131 -12.28 0.18 -7.29
N SER A 132 -12.46 0.60 -8.52
CA SER A 132 -13.77 0.61 -9.18
C SER A 132 -13.64 0.44 -10.70
N ARG A 133 -14.78 0.38 -11.37
CA ARG A 133 -14.84 0.43 -12.86
C ARG A 133 -14.26 1.72 -13.45
N ASN A 134 -14.09 2.78 -12.64
CA ASN A 134 -13.48 4.03 -13.07
C ASN A 134 -11.95 3.99 -12.98
N GLY A 135 -11.38 2.88 -12.53
CA GLY A 135 -9.95 2.66 -12.35
C GLY A 135 -9.55 2.63 -10.89
N VAL A 136 -8.27 2.83 -10.65
CA VAL A 136 -7.61 2.74 -9.35
C VAL A 136 -7.18 4.13 -8.92
N GLY A 137 -7.73 4.65 -7.82
CA GLY A 137 -7.40 5.95 -7.23
C GLY A 137 -6.96 5.84 -5.78
N VAL A 138 -6.71 6.97 -5.15
CA VAL A 138 -6.32 7.04 -3.74
C VAL A 138 -7.39 7.77 -2.95
N GLY A 139 -7.95 7.07 -1.96
CA GLY A 139 -8.85 7.64 -0.97
C GLY A 139 -8.14 8.08 0.29
N LEU A 140 -8.79 8.97 1.04
CA LEU A 140 -8.36 9.43 2.35
C LEU A 140 -9.47 9.24 3.37
N MET A 141 -9.11 8.67 4.50
CA MET A 141 -9.92 8.69 5.73
C MET A 141 -9.10 9.29 6.86
N HIS A 142 -9.78 9.79 7.90
CA HIS A 142 -9.10 10.14 9.13
C HIS A 142 -9.90 9.72 10.37
N THR A 143 -9.19 9.59 11.50
CA THR A 143 -9.76 9.22 12.80
C THR A 143 -8.85 9.66 13.93
N ARG A 144 -9.42 9.84 15.14
CA ARG A 144 -8.67 10.04 16.39
C ARG A 144 -8.79 8.87 17.35
N ASP A 145 -9.86 8.11 17.22
CA ASP A 145 -10.25 7.12 18.23
C ASP A 145 -10.41 5.69 17.65
N TRP A 146 -10.30 5.54 16.33
CA TRP A 146 -10.51 4.29 15.61
C TRP A 146 -11.91 3.68 15.80
N ILE A 147 -12.85 4.49 16.34
CA ILE A 147 -14.29 4.17 16.46
C ILE A 147 -15.04 4.84 15.32
N ARG A 148 -14.75 6.11 15.07
CA ARG A 148 -15.32 6.87 13.97
C ARG A 148 -14.27 7.19 12.91
N LEU A 149 -14.47 6.64 11.71
CA LEU A 149 -13.65 6.97 10.55
C LEU A 149 -14.42 7.95 9.66
N GLU A 150 -13.81 9.09 9.38
CA GLU A 150 -14.35 10.10 8.49
C GLU A 150 -13.73 9.94 7.10
N HIS A 151 -14.58 9.69 6.09
CA HIS A 151 -14.17 9.64 4.70
C HIS A 151 -14.02 11.04 4.15
N GLU A 152 -12.85 11.37 3.66
CA GLU A 152 -12.51 12.65 3.04
C GLU A 152 -12.66 12.63 1.51
N GLY A 153 -12.81 11.44 0.95
CA GLY A 153 -12.96 11.19 -0.49
C GLY A 153 -11.65 10.93 -1.20
N MET A 154 -11.71 10.88 -2.53
CA MET A 154 -10.57 10.63 -3.39
C MET A 154 -9.64 11.84 -3.44
N ILE A 155 -8.36 11.63 -3.15
CA ILE A 155 -7.32 12.67 -3.16
C ILE A 155 -6.42 12.61 -4.40
N PHE A 156 -6.26 11.43 -5.02
CA PHE A 156 -5.61 11.28 -6.31
C PHE A 156 -6.49 10.47 -7.27
N PRO A 157 -6.82 11.02 -8.42
CA PRO A 157 -7.66 10.33 -9.41
C PRO A 157 -6.94 9.17 -10.08
N PRO A 158 -7.68 8.28 -10.72
CA PRO A 158 -7.14 7.17 -11.52
C PRO A 158 -6.20 7.63 -12.66
N HIS A 159 -5.13 6.89 -12.94
CA HIS A 159 -4.70 5.73 -12.15
C HIS A 159 -3.61 6.17 -11.18
N ASN A 160 -3.81 5.97 -9.90
CA ASN A 160 -2.85 6.31 -8.86
C ASN A 160 -2.96 5.36 -7.67
N LYS A 161 -1.86 5.10 -6.97
CA LYS A 161 -1.77 4.26 -5.78
C LYS A 161 -0.49 4.52 -4.96
N ASP A 162 -0.25 3.70 -3.94
CA ASP A 162 0.95 3.74 -3.10
C ASP A 162 1.21 5.13 -2.50
N CYS A 163 0.16 5.74 -1.95
CA CYS A 163 0.23 7.06 -1.36
C CYS A 163 0.69 6.97 0.10
N ALA A 164 1.85 7.55 0.39
CA ALA A 164 2.41 7.68 1.73
C ALA A 164 2.53 9.16 2.13
N LEU A 165 1.88 9.54 3.21
CA LEU A 165 1.93 10.91 3.73
C LEU A 165 3.16 11.09 4.61
N PHE A 166 3.81 12.25 4.53
CA PHE A 166 4.79 12.66 5.52
C PHE A 166 4.10 12.99 6.83
N PRO A 167 4.65 12.60 8.00
CA PRO A 167 3.95 12.67 9.28
C PRO A 167 3.89 14.08 9.89
N GLU A 168 4.47 15.07 9.25
CA GLU A 168 4.44 16.47 9.68
C GLU A 168 4.47 17.44 8.50
N ARG A 169 4.14 18.71 8.75
CA ARG A 169 4.29 19.77 7.76
C ARG A 169 5.75 20.15 7.59
N ILE A 170 6.21 20.21 6.34
CA ILE A 170 7.53 20.71 5.97
C ILE A 170 7.32 22.09 5.30
N ASN A 171 7.93 23.12 5.88
CA ASN A 171 7.74 24.52 5.43
C ASN A 171 6.27 24.93 5.31
N GLY A 172 5.43 24.46 6.27
CA GLY A 172 4.01 24.78 6.35
C GLY A 172 3.11 24.02 5.38
N LYS A 173 3.63 23.06 4.62
CA LYS A 173 2.91 22.22 3.66
C LYS A 173 2.89 20.77 4.10
N TYR A 174 1.84 20.06 3.74
CA TYR A 174 1.83 18.60 3.75
C TYR A 174 2.43 18.06 2.46
N TYR A 175 3.09 16.91 2.55
CA TYR A 175 3.67 16.21 1.41
C TYR A 175 3.18 14.77 1.35
N SER A 176 3.10 14.23 0.14
CA SER A 176 2.83 12.82 -0.09
C SER A 176 3.69 12.26 -1.20
N LEU A 177 4.15 11.04 -1.00
CA LEU A 177 4.64 10.20 -2.08
C LEU A 177 3.45 9.49 -2.70
N HIS A 178 3.43 9.33 -4.02
CA HIS A 178 2.38 8.59 -4.71
C HIS A 178 2.91 8.00 -6.03
N ARG A 179 2.15 7.09 -6.64
CA ARG A 179 2.56 6.45 -7.88
C ARG A 179 1.44 6.50 -8.94
N PRO A 180 1.52 7.44 -9.90
CA PRO A 180 0.74 7.33 -11.13
C PRO A 180 1.06 6.02 -11.85
N SER A 181 0.05 5.26 -12.26
CA SER A 181 0.18 3.92 -12.85
C SER A 181 -0.25 3.95 -14.31
N GLY A 182 0.61 4.48 -15.18
CA GLY A 182 0.40 4.45 -16.64
C GLY A 182 0.85 3.14 -17.26
N VAL A 183 0.20 2.75 -18.36
CA VAL A 183 0.55 1.53 -19.11
C VAL A 183 1.34 1.80 -20.40
N ASP A 184 1.27 3.02 -20.93
CA ASP A 184 1.87 3.38 -22.24
C ASP A 184 3.09 4.29 -22.09
N LEU A 185 2.86 5.58 -21.86
CA LEU A 185 3.93 6.57 -21.65
C LEU A 185 4.24 6.75 -20.18
N GLY A 186 5.52 6.89 -19.85
CA GLY A 186 6.01 7.02 -18.50
C GLY A 186 6.34 5.66 -17.90
N GLY A 187 6.12 5.53 -16.59
CA GLY A 187 6.41 4.30 -15.86
C GLY A 187 5.82 4.37 -14.46
N ASN A 188 6.00 3.27 -13.74
CA ASN A 188 5.58 3.17 -12.35
C ASN A 188 6.67 3.77 -11.44
N PHE A 189 6.70 5.10 -11.35
CA PHE A 189 7.69 5.91 -10.66
C PHE A 189 7.13 6.52 -9.38
N ILE A 190 7.99 6.89 -8.44
CA ILE A 190 7.59 7.64 -7.25
C ILE A 190 7.54 9.13 -7.58
N TRP A 191 6.38 9.71 -7.33
CA TRP A 191 6.10 11.13 -7.43
C TRP A 191 5.91 11.71 -6.04
N ILE A 192 6.14 13.01 -5.90
CA ILE A 192 5.80 13.79 -4.71
C ILE A 192 4.81 14.88 -5.08
N SER A 193 3.96 15.25 -4.13
CA SER A 193 3.05 16.38 -4.24
C SER A 193 2.90 17.10 -2.91
N GLU A 194 2.46 18.36 -2.96
CA GLU A 194 2.20 19.17 -1.77
C GLU A 194 0.72 19.53 -1.62
N SER A 195 0.29 19.75 -0.38
CA SER A 195 -1.07 20.18 -0.03
C SER A 195 -1.07 21.18 1.12
N ASN A 196 -2.11 22.00 1.20
CA ASN A 196 -2.38 22.87 2.36
C ASN A 196 -3.31 22.21 3.39
N ASP A 197 -4.10 21.22 2.99
CA ASP A 197 -5.27 20.71 3.72
C ASP A 197 -5.47 19.19 3.64
N LEU A 198 -4.51 18.45 3.06
CA LEU A 198 -4.55 17.00 2.80
C LEU A 198 -5.60 16.55 1.76
N LYS A 199 -6.48 17.41 1.32
CA LYS A 199 -7.58 17.10 0.38
C LYS A 199 -7.24 17.49 -1.06
N TYR A 200 -6.61 18.66 -1.22
CA TYR A 200 -6.24 19.19 -2.54
C TYR A 200 -4.72 19.14 -2.72
N TRP A 201 -4.27 18.38 -3.70
CA TRP A 201 -2.87 18.13 -3.96
C TRP A 201 -2.40 18.78 -5.27
N GLY A 202 -1.19 19.33 -5.26
CA GLY A 202 -0.61 20.00 -6.42
C GLY A 202 0.91 19.93 -6.45
N ARG A 203 1.52 20.68 -7.39
CA ARG A 203 2.96 20.73 -7.62
C ARG A 203 3.61 19.34 -7.74
N HIS A 204 2.92 18.45 -8.47
CA HIS A 204 3.38 17.08 -8.70
C HIS A 204 4.73 17.04 -9.41
N GLN A 205 5.68 16.29 -8.86
CA GLN A 205 7.01 16.08 -9.42
C GLN A 205 7.36 14.59 -9.39
N CYS A 206 7.90 14.06 -10.50
CA CYS A 206 8.51 12.74 -10.49
C CYS A 206 9.92 12.86 -9.88
N ILE A 207 10.11 12.22 -8.73
CA ILE A 207 11.36 12.35 -7.94
C ILE A 207 12.23 11.09 -7.97
N MET A 208 11.65 9.94 -8.30
CA MET A 208 12.41 8.70 -8.45
C MET A 208 11.91 7.91 -9.65
N HIS A 209 12.86 7.43 -10.45
CA HIS A 209 12.62 6.53 -11.58
C HIS A 209 13.07 5.10 -11.24
N THR A 210 12.58 4.13 -12.00
CA THR A 210 13.14 2.77 -12.05
C THR A 210 14.58 2.82 -12.55
N ARG A 211 15.39 1.83 -12.16
CA ARG A 211 16.80 1.74 -12.59
C ARG A 211 16.95 0.53 -13.52
N PRO A 212 17.30 0.73 -14.79
CA PRO A 212 17.61 -0.38 -15.69
C PRO A 212 18.68 -1.28 -15.07
N ASP A 213 18.54 -2.58 -15.28
CA ASP A 213 19.49 -3.62 -14.80
C ASP A 213 19.61 -3.75 -13.26
N LYS A 214 18.70 -3.13 -12.49
CA LYS A 214 18.60 -3.28 -11.04
C LYS A 214 17.33 -4.06 -10.66
N TRP A 215 17.25 -4.43 -9.40
CA TRP A 215 16.11 -5.14 -8.80
C TRP A 215 14.79 -4.33 -8.85
N ASP A 216 14.85 -3.05 -9.04
CA ASP A 216 13.74 -2.09 -9.10
C ASP A 216 13.54 -1.52 -10.52
N SER A 217 13.77 -2.35 -11.55
CA SER A 217 13.78 -1.94 -12.96
C SER A 217 12.41 -1.78 -13.61
N ALA A 218 11.37 -2.46 -13.10
CA ALA A 218 10.03 -2.42 -13.72
C ALA A 218 9.07 -1.46 -13.03
N ARG A 219 9.14 -1.34 -11.71
CA ARG A 219 8.29 -0.44 -10.91
C ARG A 219 8.87 -0.17 -9.54
N ILE A 220 8.51 1.01 -9.01
CA ILE A 220 8.80 1.42 -7.63
C ILE A 220 7.57 2.10 -7.03
N GLY A 221 7.40 2.04 -5.72
CA GLY A 221 6.33 2.73 -5.01
C GLY A 221 6.65 2.88 -3.53
N ALA A 222 6.04 3.86 -2.88
CA ALA A 222 6.21 4.09 -1.46
C ALA A 222 5.68 2.94 -0.61
N GLY A 223 6.33 2.68 0.51
CA GLY A 223 5.85 1.78 1.56
C GLY A 223 4.97 2.49 2.57
N GLY A 224 5.43 2.63 3.80
CA GLY A 224 4.72 3.35 4.86
C GLY A 224 4.95 4.86 4.85
N SER A 225 4.62 5.52 5.96
CA SER A 225 4.92 6.94 6.15
C SER A 225 6.43 7.17 6.28
N PRO A 226 7.04 8.16 5.60
CA PRO A 226 8.47 8.44 5.77
C PRO A 226 8.84 8.72 7.23
N ILE A 227 10.01 8.24 7.65
CA ILE A 227 10.52 8.36 9.01
C ILE A 227 11.47 9.55 9.09
N ARG A 228 11.19 10.48 10.02
CA ARG A 228 12.10 11.61 10.25
C ARG A 228 13.35 11.13 10.99
N THR A 229 14.52 11.40 10.44
CA THR A 229 15.84 11.15 11.05
C THR A 229 16.63 12.46 11.10
N GLU A 230 17.79 12.46 11.76
CA GLU A 230 18.69 13.61 11.75
C GLU A 230 19.32 13.85 10.35
N GLU A 231 19.38 12.81 9.51
CA GLU A 231 20.03 12.82 8.21
C GLU A 231 19.08 13.12 7.05
N GLY A 232 17.77 13.01 7.27
CA GLY A 232 16.74 13.17 6.24
C GLY A 232 15.47 12.40 6.55
N TRP A 233 14.55 12.37 5.59
CA TRP A 233 13.35 11.54 5.62
C TRP A 233 13.67 10.16 5.04
N LEU A 234 13.73 9.15 5.91
CA LEU A 234 13.95 7.77 5.50
C LEU A 234 12.63 7.16 5.04
N GLU A 235 12.60 6.67 3.81
CA GLU A 235 11.48 5.92 3.26
C GLU A 235 11.92 4.50 2.89
N ILE A 236 11.13 3.52 3.32
CA ILE A 236 11.27 2.12 2.90
C ILE A 236 10.33 1.90 1.73
N TYR A 237 10.86 1.91 0.52
CA TYR A 237 10.08 1.75 -0.70
C TYR A 237 10.12 0.32 -1.23
N HIS A 238 9.12 -0.08 -1.99
CA HIS A 238 9.16 -1.35 -2.75
C HIS A 238 9.59 -1.11 -4.19
N GLY A 239 10.27 -2.08 -4.74
CA GLY A 239 10.62 -2.14 -6.16
C GLY A 239 10.40 -3.54 -6.70
N ALA A 240 10.14 -3.65 -8.01
CA ALA A 240 10.05 -4.93 -8.68
C ALA A 240 10.85 -4.92 -9.99
N ASP A 241 11.40 -6.08 -10.33
CA ASP A 241 11.99 -6.33 -11.64
C ASP A 241 10.93 -6.78 -12.68
N HIS A 242 11.36 -7.00 -13.91
CA HIS A 242 10.48 -7.47 -15.00
C HIS A 242 9.99 -8.91 -14.83
N ASN A 243 10.55 -9.68 -13.89
CA ASN A 243 10.10 -11.02 -13.52
C ASN A 243 9.10 -10.97 -12.36
N HIS A 244 8.66 -9.77 -11.97
CA HIS A 244 7.73 -9.55 -10.84
C HIS A 244 8.30 -9.96 -9.47
N ARG A 245 9.62 -9.99 -9.29
CA ARG A 245 10.24 -10.16 -7.98
C ARG A 245 10.19 -8.82 -7.25
N TYR A 246 9.42 -8.75 -6.18
CA TYR A 246 9.28 -7.57 -5.34
C TYR A 246 10.23 -7.62 -4.15
N CYS A 247 11.00 -6.55 -3.99
CA CYS A 247 11.95 -6.35 -2.91
C CYS A 247 11.70 -5.00 -2.23
N LEU A 248 12.26 -4.81 -1.04
CA LEU A 248 12.25 -3.54 -0.33
C LEU A 248 13.63 -2.88 -0.41
N GLY A 249 13.64 -1.58 -0.62
CA GLY A 249 14.83 -0.73 -0.58
C GLY A 249 14.63 0.45 0.34
N ALA A 250 15.67 1.22 0.53
CA ALA A 250 15.64 2.44 1.33
C ALA A 250 16.05 3.65 0.50
N VAL A 251 15.41 4.78 0.76
CA VAL A 251 15.75 6.08 0.17
C VAL A 251 15.71 7.16 1.25
N LEU A 252 16.59 8.13 1.14
CA LEU A 252 16.65 9.28 2.04
C LEU A 252 16.34 10.55 1.25
N PHE A 253 15.34 11.31 1.71
CA PHE A 253 14.99 12.63 1.15
C PHE A 253 15.49 13.75 2.07
N ASP A 254 15.68 14.93 1.50
CA ASP A 254 16.08 16.11 2.24
C ASP A 254 15.00 16.54 3.25
N LEU A 255 15.41 17.02 4.43
CA LEU A 255 14.49 17.44 5.50
C LEU A 255 13.67 18.68 5.14
N GLU A 256 14.27 19.62 4.44
CA GLU A 256 13.65 20.91 4.10
C GLU A 256 12.99 20.88 2.72
N ASP A 257 13.53 20.06 1.80
CA ASP A 257 12.99 19.85 0.45
C ASP A 257 12.84 18.35 0.17
N PRO A 258 11.70 17.72 0.56
CA PRO A 258 11.51 16.29 0.39
C PRO A 258 11.39 15.84 -1.07
N SER A 259 11.40 16.78 -2.04
CA SER A 259 11.49 16.44 -3.46
C SER A 259 12.92 16.03 -3.88
N ARG A 260 13.91 16.33 -3.04
CA ARG A 260 15.30 16.02 -3.29
C ARG A 260 15.71 14.69 -2.66
N VAL A 261 16.10 13.75 -3.51
CA VAL A 261 16.70 12.47 -3.09
C VAL A 261 18.16 12.71 -2.68
N ILE A 262 18.53 12.39 -1.44
CA ILE A 262 19.89 12.46 -0.91
C ILE A 262 20.66 11.17 -1.21
N ALA A 263 19.99 10.02 -0.95
CA ALA A 263 20.60 8.71 -1.14
C ALA A 263 19.52 7.67 -1.45
N ARG A 264 19.90 6.60 -2.14
CA ARG A 264 19.04 5.45 -2.47
C ARG A 264 19.87 4.18 -2.42
N SER A 265 19.38 3.16 -1.73
CA SER A 265 20.09 1.88 -1.61
C SER A 265 20.32 1.25 -3.00
N ASP A 266 21.54 0.77 -3.23
CA ASP A 266 21.90 0.10 -4.49
C ASP A 266 21.30 -1.30 -4.57
N ASP A 267 21.41 -2.02 -3.47
CA ASP A 267 20.85 -3.36 -3.29
C ASP A 267 19.56 -3.27 -2.46
N PRO A 268 18.67 -4.26 -2.53
CA PRO A 268 17.51 -4.31 -1.65
C PRO A 268 17.96 -4.49 -0.19
N ILE A 269 17.23 -3.89 0.75
CA ILE A 269 17.42 -4.16 2.19
C ILE A 269 16.70 -5.45 2.61
N MET A 270 15.73 -5.89 1.80
CA MET A 270 15.00 -7.14 1.98
C MET A 270 14.52 -7.67 0.63
N GLU A 271 14.67 -8.97 0.42
CA GLU A 271 14.20 -9.68 -0.78
C GLU A 271 13.54 -11.00 -0.39
N PRO A 272 12.72 -11.62 -1.26
CA PRO A 272 12.09 -12.90 -0.96
C PRO A 272 13.14 -14.03 -0.79
N GLU A 273 13.27 -14.55 0.41
CA GLU A 273 14.22 -15.62 0.75
C GLU A 273 13.53 -16.89 1.22
N MET A 274 12.46 -16.74 2.01
CA MET A 274 11.75 -17.87 2.60
C MET A 274 10.77 -18.50 1.62
N ASP A 275 10.42 -19.76 1.83
CA ASP A 275 9.49 -20.48 0.95
C ASP A 275 8.13 -19.80 0.85
N TYR A 276 7.61 -19.24 1.94
CA TYR A 276 6.34 -18.53 1.98
C TYR A 276 6.39 -17.12 1.34
N GLU A 277 7.60 -16.59 1.06
CA GLU A 277 7.79 -15.35 0.31
C GLU A 277 7.93 -15.61 -1.20
N LYS A 278 8.34 -16.84 -1.55
CA LYS A 278 8.56 -17.29 -2.93
C LYS A 278 7.34 -17.94 -3.56
N ASN A 279 6.52 -18.59 -2.73
CA ASN A 279 5.39 -19.39 -3.16
C ASN A 279 4.11 -18.91 -2.47
N GLY A 280 3.07 -18.62 -3.24
CA GLY A 280 1.76 -18.13 -2.78
C GLY A 280 0.88 -17.68 -3.94
N PHE A 281 -0.15 -16.89 -3.66
CA PHE A 281 -1.06 -16.37 -4.68
C PHE A 281 -0.32 -15.55 -5.74
N PHE A 282 0.64 -14.73 -5.32
CA PHE A 282 1.56 -14.00 -6.20
C PHE A 282 2.97 -14.13 -5.65
N GLY A 283 3.73 -15.14 -6.11
CA GLY A 283 5.02 -15.52 -5.55
C GLY A 283 6.15 -14.51 -5.80
N ASN A 284 7.25 -14.68 -5.04
CA ASN A 284 8.43 -13.79 -5.03
C ASN A 284 8.12 -12.35 -4.60
N VAL A 285 7.35 -12.18 -3.53
CA VAL A 285 6.93 -10.86 -3.05
C VAL A 285 7.21 -10.69 -1.56
N VAL A 286 7.89 -9.58 -1.24
CA VAL A 286 7.88 -8.91 0.06
C VAL A 286 7.41 -7.47 -0.17
N PHE A 287 6.33 -7.06 0.51
CA PHE A 287 5.68 -5.77 0.26
C PHE A 287 5.19 -5.16 1.57
N THR A 288 5.57 -3.92 1.88
CA THR A 288 5.17 -3.26 3.13
C THR A 288 4.37 -1.97 2.88
N ASN A 289 3.39 -1.72 3.74
CA ASN A 289 2.65 -0.46 3.85
C ASN A 289 2.81 0.18 5.24
N GLY A 290 3.58 -0.45 6.13
CA GLY A 290 3.68 0.09 7.47
C GLY A 290 4.80 -0.50 8.29
N HIS A 291 5.20 0.30 9.26
CA HIS A 291 6.27 -0.01 10.20
C HIS A 291 6.01 0.62 11.57
N VAL A 292 6.75 0.15 12.55
CA VAL A 292 6.81 0.74 13.88
C VAL A 292 8.27 0.95 14.26
N VAL A 293 8.57 2.12 14.84
CA VAL A 293 9.92 2.51 15.27
C VAL A 293 10.01 2.60 16.78
N HIS A 294 11.01 1.93 17.36
CA HIS A 294 11.36 2.03 18.77
C HIS A 294 12.88 2.24 18.94
N GLY A 295 13.30 3.49 19.15
CA GLY A 295 14.72 3.85 19.12
C GLY A 295 15.34 3.51 17.77
N ASP A 296 16.43 2.73 17.76
CA ASP A 296 17.06 2.23 16.53
C ASP A 296 16.31 1.07 15.86
N LYS A 297 15.36 0.47 16.56
CA LYS A 297 14.65 -0.71 16.05
C LYS A 297 13.51 -0.31 15.12
N LEU A 298 13.62 -0.65 13.84
CA LEU A 298 12.56 -0.56 12.82
C LEU A 298 11.93 -1.95 12.63
N THR A 299 10.65 -2.11 12.95
CA THR A 299 9.89 -3.32 12.64
C THR A 299 8.99 -3.05 11.45
N LEU A 300 9.26 -3.71 10.33
CA LEU A 300 8.40 -3.70 9.15
C LEU A 300 7.36 -4.81 9.29
N TYR A 301 6.10 -4.49 9.03
CA TYR A 301 5.05 -5.47 8.82
C TYR A 301 4.80 -5.55 7.33
N TYR A 302 4.85 -6.75 6.75
CA TYR A 302 4.84 -6.92 5.31
C TYR A 302 3.97 -8.09 4.85
N GLY A 303 3.49 -7.98 3.62
CA GLY A 303 2.83 -9.07 2.91
C GLY A 303 3.86 -9.97 2.24
N ALA A 304 3.70 -11.28 2.38
CA ALA A 304 4.51 -12.29 1.74
C ALA A 304 3.67 -13.05 0.71
N SER A 305 4.11 -13.06 -0.56
CA SER A 305 3.47 -13.75 -1.69
C SER A 305 1.96 -13.52 -1.86
N ASP A 306 1.47 -12.32 -1.43
CA ASP A 306 0.05 -11.94 -1.41
C ASP A 306 -0.88 -12.92 -0.66
N GLU A 307 -0.38 -13.61 0.33
CA GLU A 307 -1.14 -14.58 1.15
C GLU A 307 -1.02 -14.35 2.65
N LEU A 308 0.18 -13.96 3.14
CA LEU A 308 0.51 -13.93 4.56
C LEU A 308 1.00 -12.56 4.99
N VAL A 309 0.81 -12.27 6.27
CA VAL A 309 1.41 -11.13 6.95
C VAL A 309 2.56 -11.59 7.84
N CYS A 310 3.71 -10.95 7.67
CA CYS A 310 4.93 -11.25 8.39
C CYS A 310 5.51 -9.98 9.01
N ALA A 311 6.54 -10.14 9.85
CA ALA A 311 7.30 -9.03 10.41
C ALA A 311 8.80 -9.27 10.30
N ALA A 312 9.55 -8.22 10.00
CA ALA A 312 11.01 -8.21 9.99
C ALA A 312 11.54 -7.01 10.77
N THR A 313 12.65 -7.18 11.46
CA THR A 313 13.25 -6.13 12.29
C THR A 313 14.61 -5.73 11.73
N PHE A 314 14.84 -4.42 11.65
CA PHE A 314 16.06 -3.80 11.15
C PHE A 314 16.62 -2.79 12.18
N SER A 315 17.92 -2.53 12.11
CA SER A 315 18.54 -1.36 12.71
C SER A 315 18.43 -0.18 11.73
N MET A 316 17.87 0.93 12.18
CA MET A 316 17.79 2.16 11.39
C MET A 316 19.19 2.71 11.10
N ASP A 317 20.08 2.70 12.10
CA ASP A 317 21.48 3.12 11.95
C ASP A 317 22.18 2.31 10.85
N ALA A 318 21.98 0.99 10.80
CA ALA A 318 22.56 0.15 9.75
C ALA A 318 22.00 0.47 8.35
N ILE A 319 20.72 0.81 8.24
CA ILE A 319 20.12 1.26 6.96
C ILE A 319 20.72 2.61 6.55
N LEU A 320 20.80 3.57 7.47
CA LEU A 320 21.37 4.90 7.21
C LEU A 320 22.85 4.81 6.84
N ASP A 321 23.64 3.96 7.51
CA ASP A 321 25.05 3.73 7.18
C ASP A 321 25.23 3.09 5.79
N THR A 322 24.27 2.28 5.35
CA THR A 322 24.26 1.76 3.97
C THR A 322 23.97 2.89 2.98
N LEU A 323 23.01 3.76 3.27
CA LEU A 323 22.66 4.90 2.43
C LEU A 323 23.79 5.95 2.33
N LYS A 324 24.58 6.17 3.39
CA LYS A 324 25.75 7.08 3.35
C LYS A 324 26.76 6.72 2.26
N LYS A 325 26.85 5.43 1.90
CA LYS A 325 27.76 4.96 0.83
C LYS A 325 27.28 5.36 -0.56
N THR A 326 25.98 5.68 -0.70
CA THR A 326 25.31 6.01 -1.96
C THR A 326 24.87 7.48 -2.03
N TYR A 327 25.39 8.36 -1.15
CA TYR A 327 25.05 9.78 -1.18
C TYR A 327 25.31 10.37 -2.58
N CYS A 328 24.25 10.91 -3.17
CA CYS A 328 24.37 11.73 -4.38
C CYS A 328 25.19 12.97 -4.02
N ARG A 329 26.42 13.06 -4.52
CA ARG A 329 27.18 14.32 -4.43
C ARG A 329 26.41 15.35 -5.25
N PRO A 330 26.08 16.52 -4.69
CA PRO A 330 25.57 17.60 -5.53
C PRO A 330 26.63 17.92 -6.58
N ASP A 331 26.21 17.91 -7.86
CA ASP A 331 27.03 18.40 -8.98
C ASP A 331 27.29 19.90 -8.84
#